data_0cd029bb157a74e7ccc85b23158e7d6d
#
_entry.id   0cd029bb157a74e7ccc85b23158e7d6d
#
_cell.length_a   1.000
_cell.length_b   1.000
_cell.length_c   1.000
_cell.angle_alpha   90.00
_cell.angle_beta   90.00
_cell.angle_gamma   90.00
#
_symmetry.space_group_name_H-M   'P 1'
#
loop_
_entity.id
_entity.type
_entity.pdbx_description
1 polymer ?
#
loop_
_entity_poly.entity_id
_entity_poly.type
_entity_poly.pdbx_seq_one_letter_code
_entity_poly.pdbx_strand_id
1 'polypeptide(L)' 'MNTPQMAAADDGHFKPGSKLKHKKTGGFYKVVLLANIEANLEPAYVYESLQSHDFWIRPKAEMEDGRFELITE' A
#
# COMPACT_ATOMS: atom_id res chain seq x y z
N MET A 1 11.72 19.57 -11.19
CA MET A 1 11.36 19.25 -11.04
C MET A 1 10.89 18.65 -10.65
N ASN A 2 10.91 18.59 -10.42
CA ASN A 2 10.41 17.98 -10.03
C ASN A 2 9.81 17.36 -9.70
N THR A 3 9.94 17.04 -9.67
CA THR A 3 9.38 16.49 -9.46
C THR A 3 8.65 16.18 -8.96
N PRO A 4 8.44 16.11 -8.95
CA PRO A 4 7.72 15.83 -8.49
C PRO A 4 7.14 15.18 -8.17
N GLN A 5 6.91 15.08 -8.44
CA GLN A 5 6.28 14.45 -8.16
C GLN A 5 6.32 13.62 -7.53
N MET A 6 6.93 13.35 -7.81
CA MET A 6 7.05 12.56 -7.14
C MET A 6 6.80 12.56 -5.99
N ALA A 7 6.97 13.24 -5.85
CA ALA A 7 6.49 13.46 -4.59
C ALA A 7 5.22 12.80 -4.38
N ALA A 8 4.48 12.79 -5.40
CA ALA A 8 3.21 12.16 -5.27
C ALA A 8 3.37 10.77 -4.74
N ALA A 9 4.35 10.10 -5.20
CA ALA A 9 4.54 8.76 -4.75
C ALA A 9 4.86 8.73 -3.30
N ASP A 10 5.45 9.77 -2.82
CA ASP A 10 5.77 9.81 -1.47
C ASP A 10 4.63 10.00 -0.61
N ASP A 11 3.55 10.46 -1.18
CA ASP A 11 2.39 10.74 -0.43
C ASP A 11 1.69 9.51 0.04
N GLY A 12 2.17 8.37 -0.32
CA GLY A 12 1.61 7.15 0.21
C GLY A 12 1.86 7.09 1.69
N HIS A 13 0.83 6.73 2.44
CA HIS A 13 0.93 6.55 3.85
C HIS A 13 1.91 5.43 4.17
N PHE A 14 1.95 4.42 3.33
CA PHE A 14 2.76 3.25 3.57
C PHE A 14 3.85 3.17 2.52
N LYS A 15 5.09 3.21 2.95
CA LYS A 15 6.21 3.17 2.04
C LYS A 15 6.54 1.74 1.64
N PRO A 16 7.19 1.55 0.49
CA PRO A 16 7.62 0.21 0.10
C PRO A 16 8.42 -0.45 1.22
N GLY A 17 8.13 -1.70 1.46
CA GLY A 17 8.77 -2.45 2.54
C GLY A 17 8.05 -2.37 3.87
N SER A 18 7.05 -1.51 3.99
CA SER A 18 6.29 -1.39 5.23
C SER A 18 5.53 -2.66 5.51
N LYS A 19 5.47 -3.04 6.79
CA LYS A 19 4.72 -4.21 7.22
C LYS A 19 3.40 -3.72 7.79
N LEU A 20 2.33 -4.35 7.37
CA LEU A 20 0.97 -3.96 7.76
C LEU A 20 0.25 -5.12 8.40
N LYS A 21 -0.71 -4.80 9.27
CA LYS A 21 -1.61 -5.78 9.83
C LYS A 21 -3.03 -5.38 9.47
N HIS A 22 -3.80 -6.31 8.91
CA HIS A 22 -5.21 -6.07 8.64
C HIS A 22 -5.95 -6.23 9.95
N LYS A 23 -6.59 -5.16 10.42
CA LYS A 23 -7.16 -5.16 11.77
C LYS A 23 -8.25 -6.20 11.94
N LYS A 24 -9.06 -6.38 10.92
CA LYS A 24 -10.20 -7.27 11.01
C LYS A 24 -9.80 -8.74 10.99
N THR A 25 -8.91 -9.10 10.10
CA THR A 25 -8.55 -10.51 9.91
C THR A 25 -7.30 -10.92 10.66
N GLY A 26 -6.46 -9.94 11.03
CA GLY A 26 -5.21 -10.24 11.70
C GLY A 26 -4.10 -10.63 10.76
N GLY A 27 -4.32 -10.62 9.46
CA GLY A 27 -3.29 -11.01 8.51
C GLY A 27 -2.19 -9.98 8.40
N PHE A 28 -0.99 -10.45 8.11
CA PHE A 28 0.17 -9.56 7.94
C PHE A 28 0.54 -9.47 6.47
N TYR A 29 0.94 -8.25 6.06
CA TYR A 29 1.25 -7.95 4.67
C TYR A 29 2.46 -7.05 4.60
N LYS A 30 3.05 -6.99 3.42
CA LYS A 30 4.19 -6.11 3.17
C LYS A 30 3.89 -5.30 1.92
N VAL A 31 4.06 -3.99 2.01
CA VAL A 31 3.85 -3.11 0.86
C VAL A 31 4.98 -3.31 -0.12
N VAL A 32 4.64 -3.53 -1.39
CA VAL A 32 5.64 -3.69 -2.44
C VAL A 32 5.91 -2.34 -3.09
N LEU A 33 4.85 -1.69 -3.56
CA LEU A 33 4.99 -0.37 -4.16
C LEU A 33 3.63 0.28 -4.29
N LEU A 34 3.65 1.57 -4.59
CA LEU A 34 2.44 2.31 -4.92
C LEU A 34 2.43 2.48 -6.43
N ALA A 35 1.32 2.14 -7.05
CA ALA A 35 1.19 2.15 -8.50
C ALA A 35 -0.04 2.94 -8.89
N ASN A 36 -0.24 3.11 -10.19
CA ASN A 36 -1.45 3.72 -10.70
C ASN A 36 -2.24 2.67 -11.46
N ILE A 37 -3.54 2.67 -11.27
CA ILE A 37 -4.41 1.82 -12.05
C ILE A 37 -4.60 2.49 -13.40
N GLU A 38 -4.23 1.82 -14.46
CA GLU A 38 -4.23 2.44 -15.77
C GLU A 38 -5.62 2.87 -16.22
N ALA A 39 -6.61 2.07 -15.90
CA ALA A 39 -7.96 2.31 -16.40
C ALA A 39 -8.55 3.63 -15.92
N ASN A 40 -8.26 4.03 -14.68
CA ASN A 40 -8.85 5.25 -14.13
C ASN A 40 -7.82 6.17 -13.50
N LEU A 41 -6.56 5.81 -13.58
CA LEU A 41 -5.44 6.59 -13.05
C LEU A 41 -5.50 6.78 -11.54
N GLU A 42 -6.20 5.93 -10.84
CA GLU A 42 -6.22 5.99 -9.39
C GLU A 42 -4.98 5.33 -8.82
N PRO A 43 -4.43 5.90 -7.76
CA PRO A 43 -3.29 5.24 -7.11
C PRO A 43 -3.76 4.00 -6.34
N ALA A 44 -2.92 2.99 -6.32
CA ALA A 44 -3.22 1.74 -5.65
C ALA A 44 -1.94 1.15 -5.08
N TYR A 45 -2.07 0.47 -3.95
CA TYR A 45 -0.94 -0.23 -3.39
C TYR A 45 -0.88 -1.65 -3.92
N VAL A 46 0.34 -2.09 -4.21
CA VAL A 46 0.61 -3.50 -4.46
C VAL A 46 1.23 -4.02 -3.18
N TYR A 47 0.68 -5.09 -2.62
CA TYR A 47 1.17 -5.60 -1.37
C TYR A 47 1.11 -7.13 -1.37
N GLU A 48 1.91 -7.72 -0.51
CA GLU A 48 2.09 -9.16 -0.48
C GLU A 48 1.63 -9.72 0.85
N SER A 49 0.86 -10.80 0.84
CA SER A 49 0.53 -11.50 2.06
C SER A 49 1.77 -12.21 2.58
N LEU A 50 2.10 -12.02 3.85
CA LEU A 50 3.27 -12.69 4.41
C LEU A 50 2.99 -14.15 4.75
N GLN A 51 1.73 -14.56 4.64
CA GLN A 51 1.37 -15.96 4.87
C GLN A 51 1.32 -16.74 3.57
N SER A 52 0.57 -16.24 2.60
CA SER A 52 0.37 -16.96 1.35
C SER A 52 1.34 -16.53 0.25
N HIS A 53 1.95 -15.36 0.43
CA HIS A 53 2.84 -14.77 -0.56
C HIS A 53 2.13 -14.40 -1.86
N ASP A 54 0.81 -14.32 -1.83
CA ASP A 54 0.05 -13.77 -2.95
C ASP A 54 0.21 -12.26 -2.98
N PHE A 55 0.16 -11.70 -4.17
CA PHE A 55 0.20 -10.25 -4.33
C PHE A 55 -1.21 -9.73 -4.57
N TRP A 56 -1.50 -8.62 -3.94
CA TRP A 56 -2.82 -8.00 -4.01
C TRP A 56 -2.67 -6.55 -4.40
N ILE A 57 -3.71 -6.00 -5.01
CA ILE A 57 -3.77 -4.59 -5.37
C ILE A 57 -5.05 -4.03 -4.80
N ARG A 58 -4.95 -2.88 -4.12
CA ARG A 58 -6.12 -2.24 -3.54
C ARG A 58 -5.95 -0.73 -3.70
N PRO A 59 -7.03 0.00 -4.01
CA PRO A 59 -6.94 1.46 -4.14
C PRO A 59 -6.35 2.10 -2.89
N LYS A 60 -5.55 3.13 -3.11
CA LYS A 60 -4.87 3.82 -2.02
C LYS A 60 -5.84 4.29 -0.96
N ALA A 61 -6.97 4.85 -1.37
CA ALA A 61 -7.95 5.38 -0.42
C ALA A 61 -8.46 4.29 0.52
N GLU A 62 -8.62 3.07 0.01
CA GLU A 62 -9.08 1.99 0.87
C GLU A 62 -7.98 1.47 1.78
N MET A 63 -6.74 1.46 1.28
CA MET A 63 -5.62 1.03 2.11
C MET A 63 -5.42 1.97 3.29
N GLU A 64 -5.73 3.25 3.09
CA GLU A 64 -5.47 4.26 4.10
C GLU A 64 -6.70 4.67 4.90
N ASP A 65 -7.77 3.90 4.82
CA ASP A 65 -9.00 4.27 5.50
C ASP A 65 -9.11 3.71 6.93
N GLY A 66 -8.03 3.14 7.43
CA GLY A 66 -8.00 2.66 8.80
C GLY A 66 -8.08 1.15 8.93
N ARG A 67 -8.28 0.43 7.82
CA ARG A 67 -8.39 -1.04 7.92
C ARG A 67 -7.04 -1.71 8.09
N PHE A 68 -5.96 -1.03 7.77
CA PHE A 68 -4.61 -1.56 7.96
C PHE A 68 -3.86 -0.75 9.00
N GLU A 69 -3.07 -1.43 9.79
CA GLU A 69 -2.25 -0.79 10.81
C GLU A 69 -0.78 -0.96 10.45
N LEU A 70 -0.03 0.13 10.49
CA LEU A 70 1.40 0.07 10.22
C LEU A 70 2.10 -0.56 11.41
N ILE A 71 2.90 -1.58 11.14
CA ILE A 71 3.68 -2.24 12.17
C ILE A 71 5.05 -1.60 12.17
N THR A 72 5.39 -1.00 13.29
CA THR A 72 6.72 -0.41 13.43
C THR A 72 7.50 -1.24 14.42
N GLU A 73 8.78 -1.38 14.16
CA GLU A 73 9.62 -2.20 15.03
C GLU A 73 10.75 -1.43 15.59
#